data_ceb0861c50650848bac3ffa0c9fa341b
#
_entry.id   ceb0861c50650848bac3ffa0c9fa341b
#
_cell.length_a   1.000
_cell.length_b   1.000
_cell.length_c   1.000
_cell.angle_alpha   90.00
_cell.angle_beta   90.00
_cell.angle_gamma   90.00
#
_symmetry.space_group_name_H-M   'P 1'
#
loop_
_entity.id
_entity.type
_entity.pdbx_description
1 polymer ?
#
loop_
_entity_poly.entity_id
_entity_poly.type
_entity_poly.pdbx_seq_one_letter_code
_entity_poly.pdbx_strand_id
1 'polypeptide(L)'
;MGREIRKVFIPKESTDVLLSCDYSQIELRVLAHMSDDKNMIDAFNNHSDIHTKTASEVFKVPIDEVTPLMRSRAKAVNFGIVYGISDFSLSQDLKITKKEASEYMEIYFDRYPKIKGYL
;
A
#
# COMPACT_ATOMS: atom_id res chain seq x y z
N MET A 1 -18.36 8.62 -6.03
CA MET A 1 -18.42 9.23 -7.37
C MET A 1 -17.48 8.56 -8.39
N GLY A 2 -16.18 8.38 -8.14
CA GLY A 2 -15.23 7.83 -9.13
C GLY A 2 -15.55 6.44 -9.70
N ARG A 3 -16.21 5.56 -8.95
CA ARG A 3 -16.60 4.22 -9.43
C ARG A 3 -17.74 4.26 -10.45
N GLU A 4 -18.64 5.24 -10.37
CA GLU A 4 -19.77 5.37 -11.28
C GLU A 4 -19.32 5.86 -12.67
N ILE A 5 -18.27 6.67 -12.75
CA ILE A 5 -17.70 7.15 -14.02
C ILE A 5 -17.22 5.98 -14.89
N ARG A 6 -16.70 4.91 -14.28
CA ARG A 6 -16.24 3.72 -15.04
C ARG A 6 -17.36 3.04 -15.80
N LYS A 7 -18.60 3.16 -15.37
CA LYS A 7 -19.77 2.55 -16.01
C LYS A 7 -20.19 3.20 -17.32
N VAL A 8 -19.67 4.42 -17.62
CA VAL A 8 -19.95 5.09 -18.90
C VAL A 8 -19.10 4.53 -20.05
N PHE A 9 -18.01 3.83 -19.72
CA PHE A 9 -17.18 3.16 -20.72
C PHE A 9 -17.76 1.78 -21.00
N ILE A 10 -18.39 1.64 -22.17
CA ILE A 10 -19.01 0.39 -22.61
C ILE A 10 -18.38 -0.04 -23.93
N PRO A 11 -18.33 -1.35 -24.24
CA PRO A 11 -17.92 -1.83 -25.55
C PRO A 11 -18.89 -1.37 -26.64
N LYS A 12 -18.41 -1.31 -27.87
CA LYS A 12 -19.21 -0.87 -29.01
C LYS A 12 -20.35 -1.86 -29.33
N GLU A 13 -20.00 -3.14 -29.39
CA GLU A 13 -20.92 -4.21 -29.69
C GLU A 13 -21.16 -5.08 -28.44
N SER A 14 -22.31 -5.73 -28.36
CA SER A 14 -22.66 -6.60 -27.24
C SER A 14 -21.76 -7.85 -27.08
N THR A 15 -21.07 -8.22 -28.16
CA THR A 15 -20.10 -9.32 -28.21
C THR A 15 -18.69 -8.90 -27.83
N ASP A 16 -18.45 -7.60 -27.73
CA ASP A 16 -17.14 -7.05 -27.38
C ASP A 16 -16.95 -6.97 -25.87
N VAL A 17 -15.71 -6.88 -25.43
CA VAL A 17 -15.34 -6.68 -24.02
C VAL A 17 -14.33 -5.55 -23.88
N LEU A 18 -14.38 -4.86 -22.77
CA LEU A 18 -13.32 -3.93 -22.37
C LEU A 18 -12.30 -4.71 -21.54
N LEU A 19 -11.07 -4.81 -22.03
CA LEU A 19 -9.96 -5.41 -21.30
C LEU A 19 -9.16 -4.32 -20.62
N SER A 20 -9.04 -4.38 -19.29
CA SER A 20 -8.18 -3.52 -18.50
C SER A 20 -7.11 -4.36 -17.83
N CYS A 21 -5.84 -4.05 -18.10
CA CYS A 21 -4.69 -4.69 -17.47
C CYS A 21 -3.92 -3.66 -16.65
N ASP A 22 -3.58 -4.01 -15.43
CA ASP A 22 -2.77 -3.17 -14.55
C ASP A 22 -1.71 -4.04 -13.86
N TYR A 23 -0.52 -3.47 -13.64
CA TYR A 23 0.52 -4.13 -12.88
C TYR A 23 0.19 -4.11 -11.39
N SER A 24 0.14 -5.29 -10.78
CA SER A 24 -0.13 -5.41 -9.35
C SER A 24 1.03 -4.84 -8.53
N GLN A 25 0.78 -3.70 -7.86
CA GLN A 25 1.69 -3.09 -6.87
C GLN A 25 3.10 -2.82 -7.44
N ILE A 26 3.18 -2.39 -8.69
CA ILE A 26 4.45 -2.26 -9.42
C ILE A 26 5.42 -1.30 -8.71
N GLU A 27 4.93 -0.18 -8.16
CA GLU A 27 5.76 0.81 -7.47
C GLU A 27 6.44 0.21 -6.25
N LEU A 28 5.72 -0.58 -5.45
CA LEU A 28 6.29 -1.25 -4.27
C LEU A 28 7.26 -2.37 -4.67
N ARG A 29 7.03 -3.05 -5.79
CA ARG A 29 7.96 -4.06 -6.32
C ARG A 29 9.26 -3.42 -6.79
N VAL A 30 9.17 -2.28 -7.48
CA VAL A 30 10.33 -1.48 -7.89
C VAL A 30 11.07 -0.97 -6.65
N LEU A 31 10.36 -0.45 -5.66
CA LEU A 31 10.98 0.01 -4.41
C LEU A 31 11.70 -1.13 -3.69
N ALA A 32 11.10 -2.31 -3.58
CA ALA A 32 11.72 -3.48 -2.99
C ALA A 32 13.04 -3.85 -3.68
N HIS A 33 13.02 -3.85 -5.02
CA HIS A 33 14.19 -4.14 -5.83
C HIS A 33 15.29 -3.08 -5.68
N MET A 34 14.93 -1.80 -5.81
CA MET A 34 15.88 -0.70 -5.77
C MET A 34 16.52 -0.49 -4.39
N SER A 35 15.77 -0.72 -3.32
CA SER A 35 16.28 -0.62 -1.95
C SER A 35 17.02 -1.86 -1.48
N ASP A 36 16.92 -2.98 -2.21
CA ASP A 36 17.39 -4.31 -1.79
C ASP A 36 16.87 -4.71 -0.39
N ASP A 37 15.61 -4.34 -0.10
CA ASP A 37 14.98 -4.70 1.17
C ASP A 37 14.48 -6.15 1.13
N LYS A 38 15.19 -7.03 1.82
CA LYS A 38 14.92 -8.46 1.81
C LYS A 38 13.53 -8.80 2.34
N ASN A 39 13.05 -8.11 3.36
CA ASN A 39 11.73 -8.38 3.95
C ASN A 39 10.61 -8.05 2.96
N MET A 40 10.77 -6.99 2.19
CA MET A 40 9.80 -6.63 1.16
C MET A 40 9.90 -7.54 -0.07
N ILE A 41 11.12 -7.88 -0.50
CA ILE A 41 11.35 -8.85 -1.60
C ILE A 41 10.73 -10.20 -1.25
N ASP A 42 10.98 -10.72 -0.06
CA ASP A 42 10.43 -11.99 0.41
C ASP A 42 8.91 -11.97 0.48
N ALA A 43 8.32 -10.84 0.91
CA ALA A 43 6.86 -10.69 0.91
C ALA A 43 6.26 -10.85 -0.50
N PHE A 44 6.89 -10.25 -1.52
CA PHE A 44 6.44 -10.38 -2.91
C PHE A 44 6.70 -11.77 -3.50
N ASN A 45 7.85 -12.38 -3.22
CA ASN A 45 8.19 -13.72 -3.71
C ASN A 45 7.26 -14.80 -3.13
N ASN A 46 6.80 -14.61 -1.90
CA ASN A 46 5.83 -15.50 -1.25
C ASN A 46 4.37 -15.17 -1.59
N HIS A 47 4.12 -14.32 -2.60
CA HIS A 47 2.78 -13.90 -3.02
C HIS A 47 1.93 -13.31 -1.88
N SER A 48 2.58 -12.76 -0.85
CA SER A 48 1.88 -12.12 0.28
C SER A 48 1.24 -10.80 -0.15
N ASP A 49 0.05 -10.53 0.35
CA ASP A 49 -0.55 -9.19 0.22
C ASP A 49 0.22 -8.21 1.12
N ILE A 50 1.07 -7.41 0.50
CA ILE A 50 1.93 -6.44 1.20
C ILE A 50 1.12 -5.46 2.08
N HIS A 51 -0.08 -5.07 1.65
CA HIS A 51 -0.92 -4.16 2.42
C HIS A 51 -1.49 -4.83 3.66
N THR A 52 -1.89 -6.08 3.56
CA THR A 52 -2.33 -6.88 4.72
C THR A 52 -1.17 -7.12 5.68
N LYS A 53 0.01 -7.44 5.16
CA LYS A 53 1.21 -7.63 5.98
C LYS A 53 1.59 -6.35 6.72
N THR A 54 1.64 -5.22 6.02
CA THR A 54 1.88 -3.91 6.65
C THR A 54 0.80 -3.58 7.69
N ALA A 55 -0.46 -3.88 7.42
CA ALA A 55 -1.54 -3.67 8.39
C ALA A 55 -1.34 -4.49 9.67
N SER A 56 -1.02 -5.77 9.54
CA SER A 56 -0.72 -6.66 10.68
C SER A 56 0.38 -6.06 11.58
N GLU A 57 1.45 -5.56 10.98
CA GLU A 57 2.57 -4.97 11.72
C GLU A 57 2.21 -3.62 12.37
N VAL A 58 1.61 -2.71 11.59
CA VAL A 58 1.25 -1.36 12.05
C VAL A 58 0.20 -1.39 13.16
N PHE A 59 -0.82 -2.24 13.02
CA PHE A 59 -1.90 -2.36 14.01
C PHE A 59 -1.62 -3.42 15.08
N LYS A 60 -0.50 -4.16 14.99
CA LYS A 60 -0.08 -5.20 15.93
C LYS A 60 -1.16 -6.27 16.14
N VAL A 61 -1.76 -6.70 15.04
CA VAL A 61 -2.77 -7.77 15.02
C VAL A 61 -2.31 -8.94 14.13
N PRO A 62 -2.76 -10.17 14.38
CA PRO A 62 -2.53 -11.29 13.47
C PRO A 62 -3.06 -10.99 12.05
N ILE A 63 -2.46 -11.61 11.03
CA ILE A 63 -2.82 -11.38 9.61
C ILE A 63 -4.30 -11.68 9.35
N ASP A 64 -4.83 -12.71 9.98
CA ASP A 64 -6.23 -13.15 9.86
C ASP A 64 -7.24 -12.23 10.57
N GLU A 65 -6.76 -11.36 11.46
CA GLU A 65 -7.58 -10.34 12.13
C GLU A 65 -7.53 -8.97 11.43
N VAL A 66 -6.77 -8.84 10.35
CA VAL A 66 -6.68 -7.57 9.60
C VAL A 66 -8.01 -7.25 8.92
N THR A 67 -8.64 -6.18 9.37
CA THR A 67 -9.89 -5.70 8.77
C THR A 67 -9.66 -4.99 7.44
N PRO A 68 -10.69 -4.88 6.57
CA PRO A 68 -10.60 -4.09 5.34
C PRO A 68 -10.19 -2.63 5.56
N LEU A 69 -10.61 -2.03 6.68
CA LEU A 69 -10.22 -0.66 7.05
C LEU A 69 -8.74 -0.56 7.40
N MET A 70 -8.22 -1.50 8.20
CA MET A 70 -6.78 -1.57 8.53
C MET A 70 -5.94 -1.74 7.26
N ARG A 71 -6.34 -2.66 6.38
CA ARG A 71 -5.68 -2.87 5.09
C ARG A 71 -5.70 -1.61 4.21
N SER A 72 -6.81 -0.88 4.18
CA SER A 72 -6.93 0.37 3.43
C SER A 72 -6.01 1.46 3.98
N ARG A 73 -5.90 1.58 5.31
CA ARG A 73 -4.97 2.51 5.97
C ARG A 73 -3.51 2.14 5.70
N ALA A 74 -3.16 0.86 5.82
CA ALA A 74 -1.82 0.37 5.48
C ALA A 74 -1.47 0.61 4.00
N LYS A 75 -2.43 0.50 3.10
CA LYS A 75 -2.25 0.87 1.69
C LYS A 75 -1.86 2.35 1.56
N ALA A 76 -2.52 3.26 2.28
CA ALA A 76 -2.17 4.68 2.26
C ALA A 76 -0.77 4.94 2.84
N VAL A 77 -0.36 4.21 3.89
CA VAL A 77 1.01 4.27 4.43
C VAL A 77 2.02 3.82 3.37
N ASN A 78 1.81 2.65 2.77
CA ASN A 78 2.71 2.10 1.76
C ASN A 78 2.91 3.07 0.58
N PHE A 79 1.82 3.61 0.02
CA PHE A 79 1.91 4.56 -1.08
C PHE A 79 2.46 5.91 -0.63
N GLY A 80 2.04 6.38 0.54
CA GLY A 80 2.54 7.63 1.10
C GLY A 80 4.06 7.64 1.22
N ILE A 81 4.65 6.56 1.72
CA ILE A 81 6.10 6.43 1.86
C ILE A 81 6.79 6.41 0.48
N VAL A 82 6.28 5.65 -0.50
CA VAL A 82 6.83 5.64 -1.86
C VAL A 82 6.87 7.04 -2.48
N TYR A 83 5.86 7.85 -2.22
CA TYR A 83 5.76 9.22 -2.75
C TYR A 83 6.35 10.30 -1.83
N GLY A 84 7.06 9.90 -0.76
CA GLY A 84 7.73 10.83 0.14
C GLY A 84 6.78 11.67 1.00
N ILE A 85 5.62 11.13 1.37
CA ILE A 85 4.65 11.82 2.21
C ILE A 85 5.22 12.09 3.61
N SER A 86 4.92 13.26 4.17
CA SER A 86 5.25 13.56 5.55
C SER A 86 4.24 12.94 6.53
N ASP A 87 4.65 12.79 7.80
CA ASP A 87 3.77 12.37 8.89
C ASP A 87 2.52 13.28 9.03
N PHE A 88 2.70 14.57 8.76
CA PHE A 88 1.59 15.53 8.76
C PHE A 88 0.59 15.23 7.63
N SER A 89 1.06 15.08 6.39
CA SER A 89 0.18 14.78 5.26
C SER A 89 -0.51 13.42 5.43
N LEU A 90 0.22 12.40 5.90
CA LEU A 90 -0.34 11.09 6.21
C LEU A 90 -1.43 11.17 7.29
N SER A 91 -1.24 12.01 8.33
CA SER A 91 -2.24 12.21 9.37
C SER A 91 -3.55 12.80 8.84
N GLN A 92 -3.46 13.73 7.88
CA GLN A 92 -4.63 14.33 7.23
C GLN A 92 -5.38 13.30 6.36
N ASP A 93 -4.65 12.53 5.58
CA ASP A 93 -5.23 11.51 4.68
C ASP A 93 -5.96 10.41 5.45
N LEU A 94 -5.38 9.96 6.55
CA LEU A 94 -5.93 8.90 7.40
C LEU A 94 -6.92 9.40 8.47
N LYS A 95 -7.03 10.74 8.67
CA LYS A 95 -7.82 11.38 9.75
C LYS A 95 -7.42 10.84 11.13
N ILE A 96 -6.13 10.79 11.38
CA ILE A 96 -5.50 10.39 12.65
C ILE A 96 -4.62 11.51 13.18
N THR A 97 -4.12 11.37 14.40
CA THR A 97 -3.16 12.34 14.93
C THR A 97 -1.81 12.24 14.23
N LYS A 98 -1.06 13.35 14.24
CA LYS A 98 0.31 13.36 13.70
C LYS A 98 1.20 12.34 14.42
N LYS A 99 0.99 12.16 15.74
CA LYS A 99 1.74 11.18 16.53
C LYS A 99 1.50 9.75 16.04
N GLU A 100 0.23 9.38 15.82
CA GLU A 100 -0.11 8.06 15.25
C GLU A 100 0.47 7.85 13.85
N ALA A 101 0.43 8.89 13.00
CA ALA A 101 1.02 8.82 11.66
C ALA A 101 2.55 8.61 11.73
N SER A 102 3.23 9.31 12.64
CA SER A 102 4.67 9.12 12.87
C SER A 102 4.98 7.71 13.37
N GLU A 103 4.21 7.18 14.32
CA GLU A 103 4.36 5.80 14.81
C GLU A 103 4.16 4.77 13.70
N TYR A 104 3.20 4.96 12.78
CA TYR A 104 2.99 4.07 11.64
C TYR A 104 4.19 4.08 10.68
N MET A 105 4.76 5.27 10.43
CA MET A 105 5.97 5.38 9.60
C MET A 105 7.19 4.74 10.25
N GLU A 106 7.37 4.89 11.56
CA GLU A 106 8.45 4.24 12.31
C GLU A 106 8.35 2.72 12.23
N ILE A 107 7.18 2.14 12.52
CA ILE A 107 6.94 0.69 12.41
C ILE A 107 7.23 0.20 11.00
N TYR A 108 6.81 0.95 9.98
CA TYR A 108 7.10 0.61 8.59
C TYR A 108 8.59 0.56 8.29
N PHE A 109 9.36 1.57 8.72
CA PHE A 109 10.81 1.61 8.50
C PHE A 109 11.58 0.59 9.34
N ASP A 110 11.09 0.24 10.52
CA ASP A 110 11.63 -0.86 11.31
C ASP A 110 11.44 -2.20 10.59
N ARG A 111 10.29 -2.38 9.96
CA ARG A 111 9.99 -3.57 9.17
C ARG A 111 10.77 -3.65 7.87
N TYR A 112 10.98 -2.51 7.21
CA TYR A 112 11.66 -2.39 5.93
C TYR A 112 12.85 -1.41 6.04
N PRO A 113 13.92 -1.80 6.75
CA PRO A 113 14.98 -0.87 7.16
C PRO A 113 15.79 -0.31 5.98
N LYS A 114 15.89 -1.04 4.87
CA LYS A 114 16.63 -0.59 3.69
C LYS A 114 15.90 0.53 2.93
N ILE A 115 14.59 0.58 3.04
CA ILE A 115 13.78 1.60 2.36
C ILE A 115 14.10 2.99 2.91
N LYS A 116 14.23 3.15 4.23
CA LYS A 116 14.58 4.42 4.85
C LYS A 116 15.92 5.01 4.36
N GLY A 117 16.89 4.14 4.12
CA GLY A 117 18.20 4.55 3.62
C GLY A 117 18.26 4.79 2.11
N TYR A 118 17.28 4.27 1.38
CA TYR A 118 17.15 4.45 -0.06
C TYR A 118 16.46 5.76 -0.42
N LEU A 119 15.41 6.16 0.35
CA LEU A 119 14.68 7.43 0.17
C LEU A 119 15.48 8.62 0.69
#